data_a4cf34646b855fa991794331857b7180
#
_entry.id   a4cf34646b855fa991794331857b7180
#
_cell.length_a   1.000
_cell.length_b   1.000
_cell.length_c   1.000
_cell.angle_alpha   90.00
_cell.angle_beta   90.00
_cell.angle_gamma   90.00
#
_symmetry.space_group_name_H-M   'P 1'
#
loop_
_entity.id
_entity.type
_entity.pdbx_description
1 polymer ?
#
loop_
_entity_poly.entity_id
_entity_poly.type
_entity_poly.pdbx_seq_one_letter_code
_entity_poly.pdbx_strand_id
1 'polypeptide(L)'
;MAWTIGPDAPSFYRKDNLVSAVATLNQELEKENPKTTIELDATFESGGQWGDYLQKFQLAAEAKQGPDIVLAGHENFAPWVGPGYVIALDDLLKKHEAKFKDVIPTLWDAMKLRGKTYAVPQDTEARPMYYRKDLLAKMGWSKDRIDGLPEAVKKGDFAMSDLLATAKEAVDKGVVEAGKGWYPRPTKGHDHYMFYYQNGGEMQDKASGKLVVVPAALEKHYGVYATAVQTKVTSPTHIGSDFKIWHETVTAGKVLFYNAGTWTWKEWSTTYKVPENDLWDKVGFTLIPAAQKGAKPTTLSHPVAYMVTSNGKTPELALRLIAHATTPELNSRHSVESAHLAILKTQQDDPTYKKDKFLLATGYMSDFTTFIPNHPKYGAYDEVLFRFLSGVATGQLTPKAATDQAVAELKNQLRDELITK
;
A
#
# COMPACT_ATOMS: atom_id res chain seq x y z
N MET A 1 -22.95 -10.42 8.81
CA MET A 1 -22.87 -9.24 7.92
C MET A 1 -21.40 -8.89 7.67
N ALA A 2 -21.04 -8.52 6.45
CA ALA A 2 -19.66 -8.11 6.11
C ALA A 2 -19.64 -6.78 5.35
N TRP A 3 -18.75 -5.87 5.73
CA TRP A 3 -18.52 -4.61 5.04
C TRP A 3 -17.14 -4.57 4.41
N THR A 4 -17.09 -4.25 3.13
CA THR A 4 -15.87 -4.17 2.35
C THR A 4 -15.82 -2.89 1.51
N ILE A 5 -14.63 -2.48 1.11
CA ILE A 5 -14.38 -1.26 0.33
C ILE A 5 -13.25 -1.49 -0.68
N GLY A 6 -13.24 -0.72 -1.74
CA GLY A 6 -12.13 -0.66 -2.70
C GLY A 6 -12.20 0.59 -3.58
N PRO A 7 -11.10 0.95 -4.22
CA PRO A 7 -11.03 2.16 -5.05
C PRO A 7 -11.86 2.02 -6.34
N ASP A 8 -12.04 0.81 -6.84
CA ASP A 8 -12.63 0.54 -8.14
C ASP A 8 -13.34 -0.83 -8.20
N ALA A 9 -13.96 -1.10 -9.35
CA ALA A 9 -14.67 -2.36 -9.61
C ALA A 9 -13.77 -3.61 -9.47
N PRO A 10 -12.51 -3.66 -9.91
CA PRO A 10 -11.64 -4.81 -9.69
C PRO A 10 -11.47 -5.23 -8.23
N SER A 11 -11.58 -4.30 -7.30
CA SER A 11 -11.53 -4.58 -5.85
C SER A 11 -12.79 -5.26 -5.30
N PHE A 12 -13.83 -5.43 -6.10
CA PHE A 12 -15.09 -6.06 -5.72
C PHE A 12 -14.91 -7.49 -5.17
N TYR A 13 -13.90 -8.21 -5.60
CA TYR A 13 -13.58 -9.54 -5.09
C TYR A 13 -13.28 -9.58 -3.58
N ARG A 14 -13.00 -8.46 -2.94
CA ARG A 14 -12.95 -8.34 -1.48
C ARG A 14 -14.26 -8.73 -0.81
N LYS A 15 -15.40 -8.49 -1.49
CA LYS A 15 -16.73 -8.93 -1.08
C LYS A 15 -17.05 -10.32 -1.67
N ASP A 16 -16.85 -10.49 -2.96
CA ASP A 16 -17.30 -11.67 -3.71
C ASP A 16 -16.63 -12.97 -3.25
N ASN A 17 -15.38 -12.90 -2.78
CA ASN A 17 -14.72 -14.05 -2.20
C ASN A 17 -15.39 -14.50 -0.89
N LEU A 18 -15.83 -13.56 -0.04
CA LEU A 18 -16.63 -13.91 1.15
C LEU A 18 -17.95 -14.55 0.78
N VAL A 19 -18.65 -13.99 -0.23
CA VAL A 19 -19.92 -14.56 -0.71
C VAL A 19 -19.72 -15.96 -1.29
N SER A 20 -18.68 -16.16 -2.11
CA SER A 20 -18.33 -17.46 -2.70
C SER A 20 -17.98 -18.51 -1.63
N ALA A 21 -17.36 -18.08 -0.54
CA ALA A 21 -16.95 -18.95 0.56
C ALA A 21 -18.11 -19.51 1.39
N VAL A 22 -19.30 -18.88 1.34
CA VAL A 22 -20.46 -19.29 2.15
C VAL A 22 -20.87 -20.75 1.85
N ALA A 23 -20.90 -21.14 0.58
CA ALA A 23 -21.29 -22.49 0.19
C ALA A 23 -20.34 -23.55 0.78
N THR A 24 -19.02 -23.29 0.73
CA THR A 24 -18.01 -24.21 1.28
C THR A 24 -18.12 -24.29 2.80
N LEU A 25 -18.32 -23.16 3.48
CA LEU A 25 -18.52 -23.19 4.93
C LEU A 25 -19.80 -23.93 5.33
N ASN A 26 -20.90 -23.73 4.61
CA ASN A 26 -22.13 -24.45 4.86
C ASN A 26 -21.98 -25.97 4.69
N GLN A 27 -21.23 -26.44 3.68
CA GLN A 27 -20.89 -27.86 3.53
C GLN A 27 -20.07 -28.43 4.69
N GLU A 28 -19.16 -27.64 5.27
CA GLU A 28 -18.45 -28.03 6.51
C GLU A 28 -19.39 -28.11 7.69
N LEU A 29 -20.22 -27.09 7.90
CA LEU A 29 -21.16 -27.00 8.99
C LEU A 29 -22.20 -28.13 8.96
N GLU A 30 -22.68 -28.50 7.78
CA GLU A 30 -23.61 -29.61 7.60
C GLU A 30 -23.05 -30.95 8.13
N LYS A 31 -21.74 -31.18 7.93
CA LYS A 31 -21.06 -32.38 8.45
C LYS A 31 -20.89 -32.34 9.97
N GLU A 32 -20.70 -31.15 10.55
CA GLU A 32 -20.55 -30.95 11.99
C GLU A 32 -21.91 -30.96 12.72
N ASN A 33 -22.88 -30.25 12.15
CA ASN A 33 -24.27 -30.15 12.65
C ASN A 33 -25.22 -29.79 11.52
N PRO A 34 -26.02 -30.75 11.01
CA PRO A 34 -26.91 -30.55 9.87
C PRO A 34 -27.97 -29.45 10.03
N LYS A 35 -28.15 -28.91 11.24
CA LYS A 35 -29.09 -27.81 11.49
C LYS A 35 -28.44 -26.43 11.48
N THR A 36 -27.13 -26.36 11.24
CA THR A 36 -26.40 -25.10 11.25
C THR A 36 -26.07 -24.68 9.83
N THR A 37 -26.58 -23.53 9.41
CA THR A 37 -26.22 -22.85 8.16
C THR A 37 -25.96 -21.39 8.45
N ILE A 38 -25.18 -20.74 7.57
CA ILE A 38 -24.99 -19.30 7.58
C ILE A 38 -25.54 -18.68 6.29
N GLU A 39 -26.06 -17.48 6.44
CA GLU A 39 -26.32 -16.54 5.33
C GLU A 39 -25.42 -15.31 5.53
N LEU A 40 -24.97 -14.73 4.44
CA LEU A 40 -24.10 -13.56 4.46
C LEU A 40 -24.75 -12.37 3.76
N ASP A 41 -25.03 -11.33 4.52
CA ASP A 41 -25.28 -9.99 3.97
C ASP A 41 -23.93 -9.27 3.84
N ALA A 42 -23.49 -9.00 2.61
CA ALA A 42 -22.20 -8.39 2.33
C ALA A 42 -22.35 -7.15 1.44
N THR A 43 -21.68 -6.06 1.85
CA THR A 43 -21.64 -4.80 1.10
C THR A 43 -20.25 -4.52 0.55
N PHE A 44 -20.20 -3.80 -0.57
CA PHE A 44 -18.97 -3.25 -1.14
C PHE A 44 -19.17 -1.77 -1.46
N GLU A 45 -18.35 -0.93 -0.87
CA GLU A 45 -18.32 0.50 -1.18
C GLU A 45 -17.19 0.78 -2.19
N SER A 46 -17.56 1.31 -3.36
CA SER A 46 -16.60 1.67 -4.42
C SER A 46 -16.31 3.17 -4.42
N GLY A 47 -15.20 3.57 -5.06
CA GLY A 47 -14.84 4.96 -5.25
C GLY A 47 -13.88 5.54 -4.21
N GLY A 48 -13.33 4.69 -3.34
CA GLY A 48 -12.17 5.05 -2.50
C GLY A 48 -12.43 6.08 -1.42
N GLN A 49 -13.68 6.30 -0.99
CA GLN A 49 -14.02 7.20 0.13
C GLN A 49 -13.71 6.52 1.48
N TRP A 50 -12.43 6.20 1.68
CA TRP A 50 -11.97 5.46 2.86
C TRP A 50 -12.33 6.17 4.17
N GLY A 51 -12.19 7.49 4.24
CA GLY A 51 -12.49 8.26 5.44
C GLY A 51 -13.93 8.08 5.90
N ASP A 52 -14.89 8.23 5.00
CA ASP A 52 -16.32 8.10 5.27
C ASP A 52 -16.67 6.66 5.68
N TYR A 53 -16.12 5.68 4.99
CA TYR A 53 -16.31 4.26 5.32
C TYR A 53 -15.76 3.91 6.71
N LEU A 54 -14.56 4.36 7.06
CA LEU A 54 -13.97 4.11 8.38
C LEU A 54 -14.77 4.78 9.49
N GLN A 55 -15.26 6.00 9.26
CA GLN A 55 -16.11 6.71 10.20
C GLN A 55 -17.47 6.01 10.36
N LYS A 56 -18.09 5.57 9.26
CA LYS A 56 -19.34 4.81 9.27
C LYS A 56 -19.20 3.53 10.11
N PHE A 57 -18.10 2.78 9.90
CA PHE A 57 -17.83 1.59 10.72
C PHE A 57 -17.69 1.93 12.20
N GLN A 58 -16.92 2.97 12.53
CA GLN A 58 -16.71 3.37 13.92
C GLN A 58 -18.02 3.71 14.61
N LEU A 59 -18.88 4.52 13.98
CA LEU A 59 -20.19 4.89 14.54
C LEU A 59 -21.11 3.67 14.71
N ALA A 60 -21.11 2.74 13.75
CA ALA A 60 -21.91 1.53 13.82
C ALA A 60 -21.39 0.58 14.92
N ALA A 61 -20.07 0.45 15.08
CA ALA A 61 -19.45 -0.36 16.12
C ALA A 61 -19.76 0.19 17.52
N GLU A 62 -19.69 1.52 17.70
CA GLU A 62 -20.06 2.20 18.94
C GLU A 62 -21.53 1.98 19.30
N ALA A 63 -22.42 2.03 18.32
CA ALA A 63 -23.85 1.75 18.48
C ALA A 63 -24.17 0.25 18.63
N LYS A 64 -23.17 -0.65 18.57
CA LYS A 64 -23.34 -2.12 18.56
C LYS A 64 -24.20 -2.64 17.40
N GLN A 65 -24.13 -1.96 16.26
CA GLN A 65 -24.84 -2.27 15.02
C GLN A 65 -23.87 -2.53 13.84
N GLY A 66 -22.59 -2.69 14.12
CA GLY A 66 -21.57 -2.97 13.14
C GLY A 66 -21.67 -4.38 12.52
N PRO A 67 -20.96 -4.65 11.43
CA PRO A 67 -20.89 -5.96 10.79
C PRO A 67 -20.12 -6.97 11.67
N ASP A 68 -20.22 -8.27 11.36
CA ASP A 68 -19.36 -9.32 11.95
C ASP A 68 -17.95 -9.29 11.41
N ILE A 69 -17.81 -8.90 10.14
CA ILE A 69 -16.52 -8.76 9.42
C ILE A 69 -16.44 -7.36 8.83
N VAL A 70 -15.33 -6.67 9.08
CA VAL A 70 -14.98 -5.41 8.42
C VAL A 70 -13.64 -5.56 7.71
N LEU A 71 -13.52 -4.96 6.52
CA LEU A 71 -12.29 -4.93 5.77
C LEU A 71 -11.74 -3.49 5.74
N ALA A 72 -10.47 -3.33 6.11
CA ALA A 72 -9.77 -2.04 6.05
C ALA A 72 -8.26 -2.25 5.90
N GLY A 73 -7.52 -1.16 5.68
CA GLY A 73 -6.06 -1.18 5.77
C GLY A 73 -5.60 -1.64 7.14
N HIS A 74 -4.47 -2.33 7.18
CA HIS A 74 -4.02 -2.97 8.42
C HIS A 74 -3.82 -1.99 9.58
N GLU A 75 -3.43 -0.75 9.34
CA GLU A 75 -3.22 0.26 10.39
C GLU A 75 -4.54 0.70 11.07
N ASN A 76 -5.67 0.48 10.39
CA ASN A 76 -6.97 0.96 10.88
C ASN A 76 -7.52 0.13 12.05
N PHE A 77 -7.05 -1.10 12.27
CA PHE A 77 -7.50 -1.82 13.47
C PHE A 77 -6.89 -1.25 14.77
N ALA A 78 -5.73 -0.62 14.72
CA ALA A 78 -5.06 -0.13 15.91
C ALA A 78 -5.92 0.84 16.77
N PRO A 79 -6.57 1.88 16.19
CA PRO A 79 -7.52 2.71 16.95
C PRO A 79 -8.79 1.97 17.39
N TRP A 80 -9.16 0.87 16.74
CA TRP A 80 -10.38 0.10 17.06
C TRP A 80 -10.19 -0.92 18.17
N VAL A 81 -8.94 -1.29 18.49
CA VAL A 81 -8.61 -2.23 19.56
C VAL A 81 -8.92 -1.65 20.95
N GLY A 82 -8.55 -0.38 21.18
CA GLY A 82 -8.77 0.27 22.49
C GLY A 82 -10.23 0.27 22.94
N PRO A 83 -11.19 0.73 22.13
CA PRO A 83 -12.61 0.69 22.45
C PRO A 83 -13.23 -0.72 22.31
N GLY A 84 -12.49 -1.72 21.82
CA GLY A 84 -12.96 -3.10 21.70
C GLY A 84 -13.89 -3.34 20.51
N TYR A 85 -13.75 -2.59 19.42
CA TYR A 85 -14.57 -2.78 18.20
C TYR A 85 -14.16 -4.00 17.39
N VAL A 86 -12.88 -4.37 17.43
CA VAL A 86 -12.33 -5.59 16.84
C VAL A 86 -11.70 -6.48 17.89
N ILE A 87 -11.70 -7.78 17.66
CA ILE A 87 -11.23 -8.78 18.63
C ILE A 87 -9.84 -9.31 18.26
N ALA A 88 -9.08 -9.75 19.26
CA ALA A 88 -7.86 -10.51 19.04
C ALA A 88 -8.22 -11.91 18.50
N LEU A 89 -7.45 -12.38 17.52
CA LEU A 89 -7.72 -13.61 16.79
C LEU A 89 -6.83 -14.78 17.21
N ASP A 90 -5.87 -14.59 18.13
CA ASP A 90 -4.82 -15.57 18.41
C ASP A 90 -5.38 -16.95 18.79
N ASP A 91 -6.36 -17.03 19.69
CA ASP A 91 -6.96 -18.30 20.10
C ASP A 91 -7.72 -18.97 18.96
N LEU A 92 -8.46 -18.19 18.18
CA LEU A 92 -9.21 -18.68 17.02
C LEU A 92 -8.26 -19.13 15.90
N LEU A 93 -7.21 -18.37 15.64
CA LEU A 93 -6.17 -18.74 14.65
C LEU A 93 -5.47 -20.03 15.06
N LYS A 94 -5.14 -20.19 16.35
CA LYS A 94 -4.56 -21.44 16.87
C LYS A 94 -5.50 -22.62 16.69
N LYS A 95 -6.80 -22.44 16.97
CA LYS A 95 -7.83 -23.49 16.78
C LYS A 95 -7.96 -23.92 15.31
N HIS A 96 -7.77 -23.01 14.37
CA HIS A 96 -7.92 -23.21 12.95
C HIS A 96 -6.58 -23.06 12.18
N GLU A 97 -5.45 -23.30 12.81
CA GLU A 97 -4.09 -23.06 12.28
C GLU A 97 -3.88 -23.67 10.89
N ALA A 98 -4.40 -24.88 10.67
CA ALA A 98 -4.26 -25.59 9.40
C ALA A 98 -4.82 -24.80 8.21
N LYS A 99 -5.84 -23.94 8.42
CA LYS A 99 -6.46 -23.12 7.38
C LYS A 99 -5.63 -21.88 7.00
N PHE A 100 -4.70 -21.45 7.87
CA PHE A 100 -3.93 -20.22 7.71
C PHE A 100 -2.41 -20.45 7.53
N LYS A 101 -1.95 -21.72 7.55
CA LYS A 101 -0.53 -22.08 7.43
C LYS A 101 0.14 -21.62 6.13
N ASP A 102 -0.67 -21.40 5.09
CA ASP A 102 -0.22 -20.99 3.76
C ASP A 102 0.00 -19.48 3.64
N VAL A 103 -0.55 -18.68 4.53
CA VAL A 103 -0.33 -17.23 4.54
C VAL A 103 1.17 -16.91 4.66
N ILE A 104 1.65 -15.99 3.84
CA ILE A 104 3.05 -15.54 3.84
C ILE A 104 3.40 -14.99 5.23
N PRO A 105 4.43 -15.53 5.92
CA PRO A 105 4.69 -15.22 7.33
C PRO A 105 4.91 -13.73 7.63
N THR A 106 5.55 -13.00 6.74
CA THR A 106 5.84 -11.56 6.91
C THR A 106 4.58 -10.70 6.95
N LEU A 107 3.48 -11.14 6.33
CA LEU A 107 2.21 -10.43 6.36
C LEU A 107 1.57 -10.44 7.75
N TRP A 108 1.82 -11.49 8.54
CA TRP A 108 1.32 -11.53 9.92
C TRP A 108 1.92 -10.44 10.80
N ASP A 109 3.11 -9.91 10.48
CA ASP A 109 3.70 -8.80 11.24
C ASP A 109 2.88 -7.52 11.08
N ALA A 110 2.31 -7.30 9.90
CA ALA A 110 1.38 -6.18 9.66
C ALA A 110 0.00 -6.38 10.31
N MET A 111 -0.35 -7.61 10.74
CA MET A 111 -1.64 -7.91 11.38
C MET A 111 -1.61 -7.82 12.92
N LYS A 112 -0.47 -7.40 13.49
CA LYS A 112 -0.27 -7.42 14.95
C LYS A 112 -0.27 -6.02 15.57
N LEU A 113 -0.78 -5.96 16.79
CA LEU A 113 -0.63 -4.84 17.71
C LEU A 113 -0.27 -5.37 19.10
N ARG A 114 0.86 -4.91 19.67
CA ARG A 114 1.33 -5.32 21.00
C ARG A 114 1.37 -6.85 21.16
N GLY A 115 1.85 -7.56 20.14
CA GLY A 115 2.03 -9.01 20.12
C GLY A 115 0.76 -9.84 19.89
N LYS A 116 -0.41 -9.23 19.75
CA LYS A 116 -1.68 -9.90 19.42
C LYS A 116 -2.08 -9.66 17.98
N THR A 117 -2.67 -10.66 17.34
CA THR A 117 -3.16 -10.63 15.96
C THR A 117 -4.61 -10.18 15.91
N TYR A 118 -4.95 -9.20 15.06
CA TYR A 118 -6.30 -8.63 14.96
C TYR A 118 -6.94 -8.73 13.59
N ALA A 119 -6.20 -9.17 12.59
CA ALA A 119 -6.68 -9.23 11.22
C ALA A 119 -6.10 -10.43 10.47
N VAL A 120 -6.73 -10.76 9.34
CA VAL A 120 -6.25 -11.73 8.35
C VAL A 120 -5.99 -10.97 7.06
N PRO A 121 -4.79 -11.04 6.44
CA PRO A 121 -4.52 -10.33 5.21
C PRO A 121 -5.46 -10.81 4.09
N GLN A 122 -6.02 -9.87 3.34
CA GLN A 122 -6.86 -10.14 2.19
C GLN A 122 -6.10 -9.91 0.89
N ASP A 123 -5.26 -8.90 0.86
CA ASP A 123 -4.33 -8.62 -0.23
C ASP A 123 -3.02 -8.04 0.29
N THR A 124 -2.09 -7.87 -0.61
CA THR A 124 -0.85 -7.14 -0.42
C THR A 124 -0.42 -6.54 -1.75
N GLU A 125 0.40 -5.50 -1.71
CA GLU A 125 0.91 -4.86 -2.89
C GLU A 125 2.36 -4.41 -2.69
N ALA A 126 2.97 -3.96 -3.77
CA ALA A 126 4.21 -3.19 -3.76
C ALA A 126 3.96 -1.81 -4.38
N ARG A 127 4.86 -0.88 -4.12
CA ARG A 127 4.86 0.46 -4.72
C ARG A 127 6.09 0.63 -5.58
N PRO A 128 6.01 0.22 -6.87
CA PRO A 128 7.09 0.41 -7.82
C PRO A 128 7.32 1.88 -8.19
N MET A 129 8.52 2.16 -8.66
CA MET A 129 8.80 3.28 -9.53
C MET A 129 8.50 2.86 -10.97
N TYR A 130 7.52 3.48 -11.58
CA TYR A 130 7.23 3.35 -12.99
C TYR A 130 8.05 4.34 -13.81
N TYR A 131 8.37 3.98 -15.04
CA TYR A 131 9.11 4.85 -15.98
C TYR A 131 8.67 4.64 -17.43
N ARG A 132 8.83 5.67 -18.24
CA ARG A 132 8.48 5.63 -19.67
C ARG A 132 9.67 5.20 -20.48
N LYS A 133 9.60 3.98 -21.04
CA LYS A 133 10.62 3.40 -21.90
C LYS A 133 10.84 4.23 -23.17
N ASP A 134 9.75 4.67 -23.79
CA ASP A 134 9.79 5.48 -25.02
C ASP A 134 10.39 6.88 -24.79
N LEU A 135 10.18 7.48 -23.60
CA LEU A 135 10.82 8.76 -23.28
C LEU A 135 12.32 8.59 -22.98
N LEU A 136 12.72 7.52 -22.32
CA LEU A 136 14.14 7.18 -22.14
C LEU A 136 14.82 6.93 -23.49
N ALA A 137 14.15 6.22 -24.40
CA ALA A 137 14.66 6.03 -25.78
C ALA A 137 14.81 7.36 -26.51
N LYS A 138 13.87 8.31 -26.40
CA LYS A 138 14.00 9.68 -26.94
C LYS A 138 15.18 10.45 -26.36
N MET A 139 15.58 10.15 -25.11
CA MET A 139 16.79 10.71 -24.50
C MET A 139 18.09 10.10 -25.04
N GLY A 140 18.00 9.04 -25.85
CA GLY A 140 19.15 8.33 -26.40
C GLY A 140 19.60 7.11 -25.58
N TRP A 141 18.77 6.61 -24.64
CA TRP A 141 19.06 5.36 -23.96
C TRP A 141 18.89 4.19 -24.93
N SER A 142 19.86 3.27 -24.94
CA SER A 142 19.73 2.01 -25.68
C SER A 142 18.64 1.12 -25.06
N LYS A 143 18.09 0.21 -25.87
CA LYS A 143 17.12 -0.78 -25.40
C LYS A 143 17.67 -1.59 -24.22
N ASP A 144 18.92 -2.06 -24.31
CA ASP A 144 19.56 -2.85 -23.26
C ASP A 144 19.68 -2.08 -21.94
N ARG A 145 19.97 -0.78 -22.00
CA ARG A 145 20.02 0.07 -20.81
C ARG A 145 18.63 0.25 -20.19
N ILE A 146 17.60 0.42 -21.01
CA ILE A 146 16.21 0.57 -20.55
C ILE A 146 15.72 -0.74 -19.91
N ASP A 147 15.93 -1.86 -20.56
CA ASP A 147 15.52 -3.19 -20.09
C ASP A 147 16.31 -3.62 -18.85
N GLY A 148 17.57 -3.18 -18.73
CA GLY A 148 18.44 -3.45 -17.59
C GLY A 148 18.19 -2.54 -16.36
N LEU A 149 17.35 -1.50 -16.47
CA LEU A 149 17.12 -0.55 -15.38
C LEU A 149 16.57 -1.20 -14.10
N PRO A 150 15.60 -2.14 -14.14
CA PRO A 150 15.14 -2.82 -12.95
C PRO A 150 16.23 -3.57 -12.18
N GLU A 151 17.12 -4.23 -12.91
CA GLU A 151 18.24 -4.95 -12.31
C GLU A 151 19.31 -4.00 -11.75
N ALA A 152 19.58 -2.88 -12.43
CA ALA A 152 20.48 -1.83 -11.95
C ALA A 152 19.95 -1.20 -10.63
N VAL A 153 18.64 -0.95 -10.53
CA VAL A 153 18.02 -0.49 -9.28
C VAL A 153 18.12 -1.54 -8.20
N LYS A 154 17.80 -2.80 -8.51
CA LYS A 154 17.84 -3.91 -7.55
C LYS A 154 19.22 -4.12 -6.95
N LYS A 155 20.29 -3.92 -7.74
CA LYS A 155 21.69 -4.01 -7.30
C LYS A 155 22.18 -2.76 -6.57
N GLY A 156 21.44 -1.66 -6.62
CA GLY A 156 21.87 -0.35 -6.09
C GLY A 156 22.80 0.42 -7.02
N ASP A 157 22.96 0.02 -8.28
CA ASP A 157 23.78 0.71 -9.28
C ASP A 157 23.10 2.00 -9.80
N PHE A 158 21.76 2.06 -9.69
CA PHE A 158 20.95 3.22 -10.03
C PHE A 158 20.21 3.69 -8.78
N ALA A 159 20.63 4.83 -8.23
CA ALA A 159 20.10 5.41 -7.00
C ALA A 159 19.11 6.56 -7.28
N MET A 160 18.49 7.11 -6.23
CA MET A 160 17.56 8.24 -6.35
C MET A 160 18.22 9.49 -6.92
N SER A 161 19.51 9.72 -6.68
CA SER A 161 20.27 10.78 -7.32
C SER A 161 20.36 10.62 -8.85
N ASP A 162 20.54 9.39 -9.33
CA ASP A 162 20.58 9.10 -10.76
C ASP A 162 19.20 9.29 -11.41
N LEU A 163 18.13 8.92 -10.70
CA LEU A 163 16.75 9.18 -11.13
C LEU A 163 16.50 10.67 -11.31
N LEU A 164 16.82 11.48 -10.28
CA LEU A 164 16.62 12.94 -10.34
C LEU A 164 17.49 13.59 -11.43
N ALA A 165 18.73 13.13 -11.59
CA ALA A 165 19.61 13.61 -12.67
C ALA A 165 19.06 13.26 -14.05
N THR A 166 18.59 12.02 -14.25
CA THR A 166 17.95 11.59 -15.50
C THR A 166 16.67 12.38 -15.78
N ALA A 167 15.86 12.59 -14.75
CA ALA A 167 14.62 13.37 -14.87
C ALA A 167 14.92 14.84 -15.23
N LYS A 168 15.98 15.42 -14.64
CA LYS A 168 16.43 16.77 -15.00
C LYS A 168 16.91 16.84 -16.45
N GLU A 169 17.72 15.88 -16.88
CA GLU A 169 18.17 15.80 -18.27
C GLU A 169 16.99 15.74 -19.25
N ALA A 170 15.92 14.98 -18.91
CA ALA A 170 14.72 14.91 -19.73
C ALA A 170 14.00 16.26 -19.85
N VAL A 171 13.95 17.03 -18.77
CA VAL A 171 13.41 18.40 -18.77
C VAL A 171 14.29 19.33 -19.58
N ASP A 172 15.60 19.31 -19.38
CA ASP A 172 16.55 20.19 -20.06
C ASP A 172 16.58 19.94 -21.60
N LYS A 173 16.39 18.69 -22.01
CA LYS A 173 16.29 18.30 -23.44
C LYS A 173 14.87 18.53 -24.01
N GLY A 174 13.91 19.00 -23.26
CA GLY A 174 12.52 19.15 -23.70
C GLY A 174 11.80 17.83 -24.04
N VAL A 175 12.30 16.69 -23.55
CA VAL A 175 11.63 15.38 -23.70
C VAL A 175 10.36 15.32 -22.89
N VAL A 176 10.36 15.97 -21.72
CA VAL A 176 9.19 16.24 -20.89
C VAL A 176 9.16 17.71 -20.48
N GLU A 177 7.98 18.23 -20.18
CA GLU A 177 7.81 19.58 -19.65
C GLU A 177 8.43 19.71 -18.24
N ALA A 178 8.79 20.93 -17.85
CA ALA A 178 9.19 21.23 -16.49
C ALA A 178 8.10 20.79 -15.49
N GLY A 179 8.51 20.10 -14.43
CA GLY A 179 7.59 19.51 -13.45
C GLY A 179 7.06 18.12 -13.83
N LYS A 180 7.51 17.54 -14.95
CA LYS A 180 7.08 16.22 -15.45
C LYS A 180 8.22 15.20 -15.48
N GLY A 181 9.37 15.52 -14.92
CA GLY A 181 10.51 14.59 -14.85
C GLY A 181 10.28 13.48 -13.81
N TRP A 182 9.84 13.84 -12.62
CA TRP A 182 9.37 12.92 -11.59
C TRP A 182 8.02 13.40 -11.02
N TYR A 183 7.04 12.51 -11.04
CA TYR A 183 5.65 12.82 -10.76
C TYR A 183 5.15 11.90 -9.64
N PRO A 184 5.51 12.17 -8.37
CA PRO A 184 5.10 11.37 -7.23
C PRO A 184 3.59 11.47 -7.01
N ARG A 185 3.04 10.68 -6.09
CA ARG A 185 1.65 10.81 -5.66
C ARG A 185 1.39 12.25 -5.18
N PRO A 186 0.32 12.93 -5.64
CA PRO A 186 0.07 14.34 -5.26
C PRO A 186 -0.64 14.48 -3.90
N THR A 187 -1.33 13.45 -3.44
CA THR A 187 -2.14 13.45 -2.22
C THR A 187 -1.44 12.71 -1.08
N LYS A 188 -1.88 12.94 0.14
CA LYS A 188 -1.44 12.18 1.30
C LYS A 188 -1.55 10.67 1.03
N GLY A 189 -0.53 9.94 1.41
CA GLY A 189 -0.46 8.49 1.25
C GLY A 189 0.90 7.94 1.58
N HIS A 190 0.95 6.64 1.81
CA HIS A 190 2.14 5.95 2.30
C HIS A 190 3.27 5.89 1.25
N ASP A 191 2.97 6.16 -0.02
CA ASP A 191 3.93 6.22 -1.12
C ASP A 191 5.08 7.20 -0.89
N HIS A 192 4.88 8.19 -0.02
CA HIS A 192 5.92 9.17 0.28
C HIS A 192 7.01 8.64 1.21
N TYR A 193 6.72 7.64 2.07
CA TYR A 193 7.62 7.25 3.16
C TYR A 193 8.73 6.28 2.77
N MET A 194 8.73 5.74 1.56
CA MET A 194 9.81 4.89 1.07
C MET A 194 11.17 5.59 1.14
N PHE A 195 11.22 6.89 0.80
CA PHE A 195 12.47 7.68 0.88
C PHE A 195 12.90 7.97 2.33
N TYR A 196 11.96 8.02 3.26
CA TYR A 196 12.27 8.14 4.69
C TYR A 196 12.95 6.87 5.20
N TYR A 197 12.37 5.69 4.92
CA TYR A 197 12.97 4.41 5.28
C TYR A 197 14.34 4.19 4.64
N GLN A 198 14.51 4.53 3.37
CA GLN A 198 15.78 4.41 2.66
C GLN A 198 16.91 5.29 3.24
N ASN A 199 16.56 6.36 3.89
CA ASN A 199 17.51 7.25 4.58
C ASN A 199 17.77 6.86 6.05
N GLY A 200 17.37 5.65 6.46
CA GLY A 200 17.51 5.15 7.81
C GLY A 200 16.40 5.59 8.75
N GLY A 201 15.26 6.02 8.20
CA GLY A 201 14.06 6.33 8.96
C GLY A 201 13.42 5.07 9.55
N GLU A 202 12.83 5.24 10.69
CA GLU A 202 12.03 4.24 11.40
C GLU A 202 10.76 4.91 11.88
N MET A 203 9.61 4.25 11.74
CA MET A 203 8.32 4.81 12.15
C MET A 203 7.76 4.17 13.42
N GLN A 204 8.24 2.98 13.80
CA GLN A 204 7.78 2.29 14.99
C GLN A 204 8.92 1.49 15.63
N ASP A 205 9.09 1.63 16.92
CA ASP A 205 9.99 0.80 17.71
C ASP A 205 9.33 -0.56 17.99
N LYS A 206 9.94 -1.63 17.49
CA LYS A 206 9.37 -2.98 17.60
C LYS A 206 9.24 -3.48 19.04
N ALA A 207 10.11 -3.02 19.94
CA ALA A 207 10.12 -3.48 21.32
C ALA A 207 9.01 -2.84 22.15
N SER A 208 8.85 -1.52 22.05
CA SER A 208 7.85 -0.76 22.83
C SER A 208 6.53 -0.56 22.09
N GLY A 209 6.52 -0.72 20.75
CA GLY A 209 5.39 -0.41 19.88
C GLY A 209 5.15 1.09 19.70
N LYS A 210 5.97 1.97 20.26
CA LYS A 210 5.84 3.42 20.14
C LYS A 210 6.21 3.91 18.75
N LEU A 211 5.65 5.04 18.35
CA LEU A 211 6.04 5.71 17.12
C LEU A 211 7.46 6.27 17.26
N VAL A 212 8.19 6.29 16.15
CA VAL A 212 9.57 6.78 16.09
C VAL A 212 9.67 7.88 15.05
N VAL A 213 10.45 8.91 15.34
CA VAL A 213 10.94 9.86 14.35
C VAL A 213 12.45 9.94 14.41
N VAL A 214 13.11 9.85 13.25
CA VAL A 214 14.55 10.00 13.06
C VAL A 214 14.79 11.32 12.32
N PRO A 215 15.12 12.43 13.00
CA PRO A 215 15.19 13.76 12.37
C PRO A 215 16.14 13.80 11.17
N ALA A 216 17.32 13.19 11.28
CA ALA A 216 18.30 13.17 10.20
C ALA A 216 17.77 12.45 8.93
N ALA A 217 17.00 11.37 9.09
CA ALA A 217 16.37 10.67 7.98
C ALA A 217 15.20 11.48 7.39
N LEU A 218 14.45 12.18 8.25
CA LEU A 218 13.33 13.02 7.85
C LEU A 218 13.78 14.22 7.04
N GLU A 219 14.89 14.88 7.46
CA GLU A 219 15.49 15.99 6.71
C GLU A 219 15.95 15.54 5.31
N LYS A 220 16.62 14.40 5.21
CA LYS A 220 17.01 13.81 3.92
C LYS A 220 15.81 13.46 3.04
N HIS A 221 14.79 12.87 3.64
CA HIS A 221 13.53 12.58 2.96
C HIS A 221 12.89 13.83 2.35
N TYR A 222 12.74 14.89 3.13
CA TYR A 222 12.27 16.19 2.65
C TYR A 222 13.20 16.80 1.60
N GLY A 223 14.51 16.58 1.73
CA GLY A 223 15.53 17.01 0.78
C GLY A 223 15.33 16.46 -0.64
N VAL A 224 14.81 15.23 -0.77
CA VAL A 224 14.48 14.64 -2.08
C VAL A 224 13.45 15.49 -2.81
N TYR A 225 12.38 15.89 -2.13
CA TYR A 225 11.30 16.73 -2.70
C TYR A 225 11.77 18.16 -2.97
N ALA A 226 12.54 18.74 -2.05
CA ALA A 226 13.13 20.06 -2.26
C ALA A 226 14.01 20.10 -3.52
N THR A 227 14.89 19.10 -3.68
CA THR A 227 15.76 18.97 -4.85
C THR A 227 14.95 18.83 -6.12
N ALA A 228 13.91 17.98 -6.13
CA ALA A 228 13.06 17.78 -7.29
C ALA A 228 12.36 19.08 -7.75
N VAL A 229 11.90 19.89 -6.81
CA VAL A 229 11.26 21.18 -7.11
C VAL A 229 12.29 22.24 -7.55
N GLN A 230 13.40 22.38 -6.83
CA GLN A 230 14.45 23.34 -7.16
C GLN A 230 15.05 23.10 -8.55
N THR A 231 15.16 21.83 -8.95
CA THR A 231 15.66 21.45 -10.28
C THR A 231 14.58 21.40 -11.37
N LYS A 232 13.35 21.80 -11.05
CA LYS A 232 12.17 21.78 -11.93
C LYS A 232 11.80 20.39 -12.45
N VAL A 233 12.24 19.35 -11.78
CA VAL A 233 11.90 17.94 -12.06
C VAL A 233 10.46 17.66 -11.64
N THR A 234 10.02 18.24 -10.52
CA THR A 234 8.64 18.23 -10.05
C THR A 234 8.13 19.68 -9.92
N SER A 235 6.84 19.90 -10.23
CA SER A 235 6.24 21.23 -10.06
C SER A 235 6.01 21.55 -8.59
N PRO A 236 6.22 22.80 -8.12
CA PRO A 236 5.88 23.21 -6.75
C PRO A 236 4.37 23.19 -6.47
N THR A 237 3.52 23.13 -7.50
CA THR A 237 2.06 23.02 -7.38
C THR A 237 1.55 21.59 -7.48
N HIS A 238 2.47 20.62 -7.55
CA HIS A 238 2.09 19.22 -7.77
C HIS A 238 1.49 18.57 -6.51
N ILE A 239 2.16 18.70 -5.37
CA ILE A 239 1.63 18.18 -4.10
C ILE A 239 0.39 19.00 -3.69
N GLY A 240 -0.70 18.30 -3.41
CA GLY A 240 -2.02 18.87 -3.16
C GLY A 240 -2.92 18.97 -4.41
N SER A 241 -2.44 18.58 -5.59
CA SER A 241 -3.27 18.51 -6.79
C SER A 241 -4.17 17.25 -6.77
N ASP A 242 -5.17 17.23 -7.66
CA ASP A 242 -6.13 16.13 -7.75
C ASP A 242 -5.47 14.84 -8.26
N PHE A 243 -5.75 13.73 -7.58
CA PHE A 243 -5.20 12.42 -7.93
C PHE A 243 -5.74 11.89 -9.26
N LYS A 244 -6.95 12.29 -9.68
CA LYS A 244 -7.47 11.99 -11.01
C LYS A 244 -6.63 12.66 -12.09
N ILE A 245 -6.23 13.91 -11.90
CA ILE A 245 -5.34 14.63 -12.84
C ILE A 245 -3.98 13.94 -12.93
N TRP A 246 -3.50 13.39 -11.80
CA TRP A 246 -2.28 12.58 -11.79
C TRP A 246 -2.41 11.38 -12.72
N HIS A 247 -3.45 10.56 -12.59
CA HIS A 247 -3.70 9.41 -13.46
C HIS A 247 -3.82 9.80 -14.93
N GLU A 248 -4.60 10.84 -15.25
CA GLU A 248 -4.76 11.34 -16.62
C GLU A 248 -3.42 11.79 -17.23
N THR A 249 -2.57 12.44 -16.43
CA THR A 249 -1.25 12.91 -16.88
C THR A 249 -0.30 11.76 -17.14
N VAL A 250 -0.28 10.76 -16.27
CA VAL A 250 0.56 9.57 -16.37
C VAL A 250 0.13 8.72 -17.58
N THR A 251 -1.15 8.45 -17.73
CA THR A 251 -1.70 7.63 -18.82
C THR A 251 -1.56 8.31 -20.19
N ALA A 252 -1.59 9.63 -20.22
CA ALA A 252 -1.27 10.41 -21.44
C ALA A 252 0.23 10.35 -21.82
N GLY A 253 1.08 9.73 -21.01
CA GLY A 253 2.50 9.56 -21.30
C GLY A 253 3.34 10.82 -21.19
N LYS A 254 2.92 11.79 -20.39
CA LYS A 254 3.55 13.11 -20.28
C LYS A 254 4.65 13.20 -19.22
N VAL A 255 4.88 12.14 -18.43
CA VAL A 255 5.82 12.11 -17.32
C VAL A 255 6.85 11.00 -17.47
N LEU A 256 8.10 11.22 -17.03
CA LEU A 256 9.17 10.25 -17.20
C LEU A 256 9.16 9.20 -16.09
N PHE A 257 9.24 9.63 -14.82
CA PHE A 257 9.21 8.76 -13.63
C PHE A 257 8.01 9.09 -12.77
N TYR A 258 7.35 8.06 -12.21
CA TYR A 258 6.22 8.22 -11.31
C TYR A 258 6.08 6.98 -10.42
N ASN A 259 5.59 7.16 -9.21
CA ASN A 259 5.42 6.06 -8.26
C ASN A 259 3.97 5.91 -7.83
N ALA A 260 3.51 4.68 -7.84
CA ALA A 260 2.18 4.27 -7.40
C ALA A 260 2.20 2.79 -7.02
N GLY A 261 1.10 2.26 -6.49
CA GLY A 261 0.99 0.85 -6.18
C GLY A 261 0.80 -0.04 -7.42
N THR A 262 1.01 -1.33 -7.24
CA THR A 262 0.83 -2.33 -8.32
C THR A 262 -0.58 -2.31 -8.92
N TRP A 263 -1.61 -2.04 -8.09
CA TRP A 263 -3.02 -1.98 -8.54
C TRP A 263 -3.25 -0.96 -9.66
N THR A 264 -2.47 0.10 -9.74
CA THR A 264 -2.62 1.14 -10.77
C THR A 264 -2.39 0.59 -12.19
N TRP A 265 -1.62 -0.49 -12.36
CA TRP A 265 -1.44 -1.14 -13.64
C TRP A 265 -2.78 -1.59 -14.24
N LYS A 266 -3.60 -2.26 -13.42
CA LYS A 266 -4.92 -2.70 -13.83
C LYS A 266 -5.89 -1.54 -13.98
N GLU A 267 -5.83 -0.57 -13.06
CA GLU A 267 -6.65 0.64 -13.10
C GLU A 267 -6.41 1.44 -14.40
N TRP A 268 -5.17 1.56 -14.86
CA TRP A 268 -4.88 2.24 -16.12
C TRP A 268 -5.49 1.53 -17.33
N SER A 269 -5.50 0.22 -17.36
CA SER A 269 -6.13 -0.52 -18.47
C SER A 269 -7.65 -0.55 -18.38
N THR A 270 -8.23 -0.71 -17.19
CA THR A 270 -9.68 -0.88 -17.00
C THR A 270 -10.42 0.45 -16.90
N THR A 271 -9.95 1.39 -16.10
CA THR A 271 -10.61 2.68 -15.83
C THR A 271 -10.19 3.73 -16.84
N TYR A 272 -8.88 3.87 -17.07
CA TYR A 272 -8.32 4.89 -18.00
C TYR A 272 -8.19 4.38 -19.43
N LYS A 273 -8.59 3.15 -19.72
CA LYS A 273 -8.67 2.57 -21.08
C LYS A 273 -7.35 2.57 -21.86
N VAL A 274 -6.21 2.53 -21.17
CA VAL A 274 -4.91 2.34 -21.82
C VAL A 274 -4.81 0.88 -22.29
N PRO A 275 -4.57 0.61 -23.57
CA PRO A 275 -4.40 -0.75 -24.05
C PRO A 275 -3.26 -1.44 -23.30
N GLU A 276 -3.47 -2.69 -22.88
CA GLU A 276 -2.48 -3.42 -22.08
C GLU A 276 -1.15 -3.59 -22.81
N ASN A 277 -1.17 -3.81 -24.13
CA ASN A 277 0.03 -3.85 -24.96
C ASN A 277 0.80 -2.52 -24.90
N ASP A 278 0.10 -1.39 -24.90
CA ASP A 278 0.73 -0.07 -24.78
C ASP A 278 1.41 0.12 -23.41
N LEU A 279 0.82 -0.42 -22.34
CA LEU A 279 1.47 -0.44 -21.02
C LEU A 279 2.77 -1.25 -21.09
N TRP A 280 2.73 -2.47 -21.61
CA TRP A 280 3.91 -3.32 -21.74
C TRP A 280 5.00 -2.73 -22.65
N ASP A 281 4.63 -2.09 -23.72
CA ASP A 281 5.57 -1.50 -24.68
C ASP A 281 6.23 -0.22 -24.16
N LYS A 282 5.44 0.65 -23.49
CA LYS A 282 5.86 2.02 -23.16
C LYS A 282 6.22 2.23 -21.69
N VAL A 283 5.70 1.39 -20.76
CA VAL A 283 5.90 1.55 -19.33
C VAL A 283 6.80 0.44 -18.80
N GLY A 284 7.82 0.82 -18.06
CA GLY A 284 8.61 -0.09 -17.22
C GLY A 284 8.33 0.15 -15.76
N PHE A 285 8.74 -0.78 -14.91
CA PHE A 285 8.60 -0.70 -13.47
C PHE A 285 9.80 -1.32 -12.77
N THR A 286 10.14 -0.79 -11.61
CA THR A 286 11.25 -1.24 -10.78
C THR A 286 10.96 -0.91 -9.31
N LEU A 287 11.77 -1.41 -8.39
CA LEU A 287 11.76 -0.92 -7.01
C LEU A 287 12.02 0.58 -6.95
N ILE A 288 11.67 1.23 -5.85
CA ILE A 288 12.11 2.61 -5.62
C ILE A 288 13.63 2.60 -5.47
N PRO A 289 14.38 3.37 -6.28
CA PRO A 289 15.84 3.41 -6.19
C PRO A 289 16.29 3.77 -4.79
N ALA A 290 17.34 3.13 -4.30
CA ALA A 290 17.91 3.43 -2.99
C ALA A 290 18.35 4.90 -2.88
N ALA A 291 18.41 5.44 -1.67
CA ALA A 291 18.85 6.82 -1.45
C ALA A 291 20.28 7.06 -1.93
N GLN A 292 21.14 6.03 -1.87
CA GLN A 292 22.56 6.10 -2.24
C GLN A 292 22.96 4.85 -3.03
N LYS A 293 23.94 4.98 -3.93
CA LYS A 293 24.52 3.85 -4.66
C LYS A 293 25.08 2.80 -3.70
N GLY A 294 24.88 1.52 -4.05
CA GLY A 294 25.28 0.38 -3.25
C GLY A 294 24.35 0.06 -2.08
N ALA A 295 23.37 0.90 -1.77
CA ALA A 295 22.36 0.60 -0.77
C ALA A 295 21.22 -0.24 -1.39
N LYS A 296 20.50 -0.96 -0.53
CA LYS A 296 19.33 -1.75 -0.97
C LYS A 296 18.16 -0.81 -1.30
N PRO A 297 17.49 -1.04 -2.45
CA PRO A 297 16.22 -0.39 -2.73
C PRO A 297 15.13 -0.93 -1.77
N THR A 298 14.00 -0.25 -1.71
CA THR A 298 12.86 -0.68 -0.91
C THR A 298 11.56 -0.49 -1.67
N THR A 299 10.51 -1.08 -1.15
CA THR A 299 9.13 -0.74 -1.45
C THR A 299 8.32 -0.72 -0.17
N LEU A 300 7.08 -0.33 -0.23
CA LEU A 300 6.16 -0.35 0.90
C LEU A 300 4.94 -1.17 0.50
N SER A 301 4.46 -1.98 1.43
CA SER A 301 3.15 -2.61 1.33
C SER A 301 2.20 -2.06 2.38
N HIS A 302 0.93 -2.00 2.01
CA HIS A 302 -0.17 -1.57 2.86
C HIS A 302 -1.31 -2.59 2.72
N PRO A 303 -1.13 -3.80 3.31
CA PRO A 303 -2.11 -4.86 3.19
C PRO A 303 -3.50 -4.42 3.67
N VAL A 304 -4.50 -4.70 2.85
CA VAL A 304 -5.88 -4.64 3.29
C VAL A 304 -6.24 -5.98 3.93
N ALA A 305 -7.01 -5.95 5.00
CA ALA A 305 -7.23 -7.12 5.83
C ALA A 305 -8.68 -7.23 6.30
N TYR A 306 -9.13 -8.46 6.50
CA TYR A 306 -10.39 -8.76 7.18
C TYR A 306 -10.18 -8.78 8.70
N MET A 307 -11.05 -8.12 9.42
CA MET A 307 -11.10 -8.08 10.88
C MET A 307 -12.43 -8.65 11.35
N VAL A 308 -12.39 -9.43 12.44
CA VAL A 308 -13.60 -9.89 13.11
C VAL A 308 -13.95 -8.87 14.18
N THR A 309 -15.20 -8.42 14.18
CA THR A 309 -15.67 -7.40 15.11
C THR A 309 -16.26 -7.99 16.38
N SER A 310 -16.34 -7.18 17.43
CA SER A 310 -16.99 -7.57 18.69
C SER A 310 -18.53 -7.55 18.61
N ASN A 311 -19.11 -7.02 17.55
CA ASN A 311 -20.56 -6.98 17.37
C ASN A 311 -21.13 -8.34 16.94
N GLY A 312 -20.30 -9.19 16.32
CA GLY A 312 -20.68 -10.52 15.87
C GLY A 312 -20.92 -11.50 17.03
N LYS A 313 -22.00 -12.29 16.96
CA LYS A 313 -22.33 -13.32 17.96
C LYS A 313 -21.52 -14.61 17.76
N THR A 314 -20.91 -14.80 16.60
CA THR A 314 -20.24 -16.03 16.18
C THR A 314 -18.88 -15.73 15.55
N PRO A 315 -17.90 -15.21 16.31
CA PRO A 315 -16.60 -14.79 15.77
C PRO A 315 -15.82 -15.94 15.15
N GLU A 316 -16.01 -17.17 15.60
CA GLU A 316 -15.40 -18.36 15.01
C GLU A 316 -15.93 -18.63 13.59
N LEU A 317 -17.23 -18.49 13.36
CA LEU A 317 -17.81 -18.64 12.01
C LEU A 317 -17.33 -17.53 11.07
N ALA A 318 -17.20 -16.32 11.59
CA ALA A 318 -16.62 -15.20 10.82
C ALA A 318 -15.17 -15.51 10.39
N LEU A 319 -14.32 -16.00 11.30
CA LEU A 319 -12.95 -16.39 10.97
C LEU A 319 -12.89 -17.57 10.00
N ARG A 320 -13.74 -18.58 10.15
CA ARG A 320 -13.83 -19.72 9.21
C ARG A 320 -14.26 -19.27 7.82
N LEU A 321 -15.19 -18.33 7.72
CA LEU A 321 -15.60 -17.74 6.44
C LEU A 321 -14.43 -17.00 5.78
N ILE A 322 -13.69 -16.19 6.54
CA ILE A 322 -12.48 -15.52 6.06
C ILE A 322 -11.46 -16.55 5.53
N ALA A 323 -11.25 -17.65 6.25
CA ALA A 323 -10.33 -18.70 5.81
C ALA A 323 -10.70 -19.29 4.44
N HIS A 324 -11.99 -19.52 4.20
CA HIS A 324 -12.47 -20.00 2.90
C HIS A 324 -12.43 -18.91 1.81
N ALA A 325 -12.56 -17.64 2.18
CA ALA A 325 -12.46 -16.52 1.24
C ALA A 325 -11.01 -16.20 0.82
N THR A 326 -10.01 -16.66 1.60
CA THR A 326 -8.58 -16.41 1.37
C THR A 326 -7.84 -17.65 0.87
N THR A 327 -8.52 -18.54 0.14
CA THR A 327 -7.87 -19.68 -0.54
C THR A 327 -7.05 -19.22 -1.75
N PRO A 328 -6.05 -20.01 -2.22
CA PRO A 328 -5.27 -19.67 -3.41
C PRO A 328 -6.15 -19.35 -4.63
N GLU A 329 -7.18 -20.14 -4.88
CA GLU A 329 -8.10 -19.92 -6.01
C GLU A 329 -8.85 -18.59 -5.91
N LEU A 330 -9.53 -18.34 -4.79
CA LEU A 330 -10.33 -17.12 -4.63
C LEU A 330 -9.46 -15.87 -4.54
N ASN A 331 -8.32 -15.96 -3.85
CA ASN A 331 -7.42 -14.81 -3.75
C ASN A 331 -6.70 -14.52 -5.08
N SER A 332 -6.39 -15.54 -5.90
CA SER A 332 -5.83 -15.33 -7.24
C SER A 332 -6.79 -14.58 -8.16
N ARG A 333 -8.09 -14.81 -8.05
CA ARG A 333 -9.10 -14.01 -8.78
C ARG A 333 -8.99 -12.52 -8.43
N HIS A 334 -8.92 -12.21 -7.13
CA HIS A 334 -8.71 -10.84 -6.68
C HIS A 334 -7.39 -10.26 -7.19
N SER A 335 -6.30 -11.01 -7.02
CA SER A 335 -4.95 -10.57 -7.42
C SER A 335 -4.87 -10.20 -8.90
N VAL A 336 -5.39 -11.06 -9.78
CA VAL A 336 -5.34 -10.84 -11.25
C VAL A 336 -6.21 -9.67 -11.68
N GLU A 337 -7.41 -9.53 -11.12
CA GLU A 337 -8.33 -8.47 -11.51
C GLU A 337 -7.94 -7.09 -10.95
N SER A 338 -7.24 -7.06 -9.82
CA SER A 338 -6.85 -5.81 -9.14
C SER A 338 -5.34 -5.53 -9.12
N ALA A 339 -4.51 -6.41 -9.71
CA ALA A 339 -3.04 -6.38 -9.69
C ALA A 339 -2.46 -6.26 -8.26
N HIS A 340 -3.07 -6.96 -7.29
CA HIS A 340 -2.51 -7.14 -5.96
C HIS A 340 -1.68 -8.42 -5.89
N LEU A 341 -0.61 -8.40 -5.10
CA LEU A 341 0.32 -9.52 -4.98
C LEU A 341 -0.27 -10.67 -4.16
N ALA A 342 0.36 -11.84 -4.25
CA ALA A 342 -0.05 -13.03 -3.50
C ALA A 342 0.10 -12.84 -1.99
N ILE A 343 -0.89 -13.32 -1.23
CA ILE A 343 -0.85 -13.40 0.24
C ILE A 343 -0.53 -14.81 0.73
N LEU A 344 -0.61 -15.81 -0.14
CA LEU A 344 -0.39 -17.22 0.17
C LEU A 344 0.82 -17.74 -0.58
N LYS A 345 1.60 -18.63 0.08
CA LYS A 345 2.81 -19.24 -0.52
C LYS A 345 2.50 -20.04 -1.78
N THR A 346 1.38 -20.79 -1.76
CA THR A 346 0.97 -21.64 -2.88
C THR A 346 0.17 -20.88 -3.95
N GLN A 347 -0.20 -19.64 -3.72
CA GLN A 347 -0.98 -18.84 -4.68
C GLN A 347 -0.21 -18.61 -6.00
N GLN A 348 1.11 -18.51 -5.94
CA GLN A 348 1.93 -18.40 -7.14
C GLN A 348 1.84 -19.65 -8.05
N ASP A 349 1.38 -20.76 -7.51
CA ASP A 349 1.14 -22.00 -8.26
C ASP A 349 -0.26 -22.12 -8.85
N ASP A 350 -1.18 -21.23 -8.46
CA ASP A 350 -2.53 -21.19 -9.00
C ASP A 350 -2.53 -20.92 -10.51
N PRO A 351 -3.29 -21.68 -11.32
CA PRO A 351 -3.32 -21.53 -12.78
C PRO A 351 -3.75 -20.15 -13.26
N THR A 352 -4.58 -19.44 -12.50
CA THR A 352 -5.05 -18.08 -12.83
C THR A 352 -3.93 -17.07 -12.56
N TYR A 353 -3.28 -17.16 -11.40
CA TYR A 353 -2.16 -16.29 -11.03
C TYR A 353 -0.98 -16.44 -12.00
N LYS A 354 -0.62 -17.67 -12.35
CA LYS A 354 0.50 -17.99 -13.29
C LYS A 354 0.35 -17.40 -14.68
N LYS A 355 -0.84 -17.02 -15.10
CA LYS A 355 -1.08 -16.42 -16.41
C LYS A 355 -0.87 -14.91 -16.42
N ASP A 356 -0.85 -14.27 -15.25
CA ASP A 356 -0.69 -12.83 -15.17
C ASP A 356 0.79 -12.44 -15.19
N LYS A 357 1.22 -11.86 -16.31
CA LYS A 357 2.61 -11.45 -16.54
C LYS A 357 3.06 -10.34 -15.58
N PHE A 358 2.15 -9.43 -15.20
CA PHE A 358 2.50 -8.31 -14.33
C PHE A 358 2.74 -8.78 -12.90
N LEU A 359 1.87 -9.65 -12.37
CA LEU A 359 2.04 -10.22 -11.04
C LEU A 359 3.32 -11.06 -10.93
N LEU A 360 3.63 -11.86 -11.96
CA LEU A 360 4.89 -12.62 -11.99
C LEU A 360 6.11 -11.71 -12.04
N ALA A 361 6.05 -10.63 -12.82
CA ALA A 361 7.15 -9.69 -12.96
C ALA A 361 7.36 -8.79 -11.73
N THR A 362 6.34 -8.58 -10.90
CA THR A 362 6.38 -7.72 -9.71
C THR A 362 6.46 -8.49 -8.39
N GLY A 363 6.19 -9.79 -8.39
CA GLY A 363 6.14 -10.64 -7.18
C GLY A 363 7.41 -10.56 -6.32
N TYR A 364 8.60 -10.46 -6.93
CA TYR A 364 9.88 -10.33 -6.22
C TYR A 364 9.96 -9.08 -5.33
N MET A 365 9.14 -8.06 -5.59
CA MET A 365 9.16 -6.81 -4.82
C MET A 365 8.72 -7.03 -3.38
N SER A 366 7.97 -8.10 -3.10
CA SER A 366 7.56 -8.48 -1.75
C SER A 366 8.74 -8.71 -0.81
N ASP A 367 9.90 -9.13 -1.33
CA ASP A 367 11.13 -9.35 -0.55
C ASP A 367 11.79 -8.04 -0.08
N PHE A 368 11.36 -6.92 -0.63
CA PHE A 368 11.87 -5.57 -0.32
C PHE A 368 10.87 -4.71 0.44
N THR A 369 9.79 -5.33 0.92
CA THR A 369 8.66 -4.61 1.51
C THR A 369 8.91 -4.22 2.96
N THR A 370 8.49 -3.00 3.31
CA THR A 370 8.26 -2.55 4.67
C THR A 370 6.78 -2.21 4.85
N PHE A 371 6.33 -2.09 6.10
CA PHE A 371 4.95 -1.74 6.45
C PHE A 371 4.91 -0.45 7.26
N ILE A 372 3.79 0.26 7.17
CA ILE A 372 3.50 1.37 8.06
C ILE A 372 3.15 0.87 9.47
N PRO A 373 3.23 1.72 10.51
CA PRO A 373 2.94 1.31 11.88
C PRO A 373 1.49 0.96 12.15
N ASN A 374 1.27 -0.08 12.93
CA ASN A 374 0.00 -0.29 13.63
C ASN A 374 0.03 0.42 14.97
N HIS A 375 -0.47 1.65 15.00
CA HIS A 375 -0.49 2.46 16.22
C HIS A 375 -1.74 3.34 16.28
N PRO A 376 -2.44 3.44 17.42
CA PRO A 376 -3.68 4.22 17.52
C PRO A 376 -3.54 5.70 17.13
N LYS A 377 -2.35 6.27 17.28
CA LYS A 377 -2.04 7.67 16.92
C LYS A 377 -1.32 7.80 15.57
N TYR A 378 -1.28 6.74 14.75
CA TYR A 378 -0.58 6.79 13.46
C TYR A 378 -1.17 7.85 12.53
N GLY A 379 -2.50 8.00 12.50
CA GLY A 379 -3.13 9.04 11.66
C GLY A 379 -2.65 10.46 11.97
N ALA A 380 -2.46 10.80 13.25
CA ALA A 380 -1.93 12.11 13.66
C ALA A 380 -0.44 12.26 13.28
N TYR A 381 0.33 11.18 13.44
CA TYR A 381 1.74 11.14 13.03
C TYR A 381 1.89 11.35 11.50
N ASP A 382 1.13 10.63 10.71
CA ASP A 382 1.07 10.71 9.25
C ASP A 382 0.68 12.11 8.76
N GLU A 383 -0.31 12.73 9.39
CA GLU A 383 -0.76 14.08 9.07
C GLU A 383 0.33 15.12 9.25
N VAL A 384 1.07 15.05 10.35
CA VAL A 384 2.19 15.96 10.62
C VAL A 384 3.27 15.80 9.57
N LEU A 385 3.70 14.56 9.29
CA LEU A 385 4.76 14.31 8.32
C LEU A 385 4.39 14.81 6.92
N PHE A 386 3.16 14.51 6.46
CA PHE A 386 2.72 14.92 5.13
C PHE A 386 2.56 16.42 4.99
N ARG A 387 2.03 17.10 6.01
CA ARG A 387 1.87 18.54 5.98
C ARG A 387 3.21 19.28 5.83
N PHE A 388 4.24 18.86 6.55
CA PHE A 388 5.56 19.46 6.43
C PHE A 388 6.27 19.06 5.13
N LEU A 389 6.05 17.85 4.61
CA LEU A 389 6.44 17.48 3.26
C LEU A 389 5.83 18.43 2.22
N SER A 390 4.53 18.71 2.34
CA SER A 390 3.84 19.63 1.44
C SER A 390 4.45 21.04 1.49
N GLY A 391 4.78 21.54 2.69
CA GLY A 391 5.47 22.81 2.85
C GLY A 391 6.83 22.86 2.15
N VAL A 392 7.58 21.76 2.15
CA VAL A 392 8.85 21.65 1.40
C VAL A 392 8.61 21.54 -0.09
N ALA A 393 7.66 20.71 -0.52
CA ALA A 393 7.35 20.49 -1.92
C ALA A 393 6.75 21.72 -2.62
N THR A 394 6.14 22.63 -1.86
CA THR A 394 5.67 23.94 -2.36
C THR A 394 6.73 25.05 -2.27
N GLY A 395 7.89 24.76 -1.73
CA GLY A 395 8.98 25.72 -1.54
C GLY A 395 8.77 26.70 -0.37
N GLN A 396 7.77 26.49 0.48
CA GLN A 396 7.48 27.35 1.64
C GLN A 396 8.44 27.13 2.80
N LEU A 397 8.99 25.90 2.92
CA LEU A 397 9.89 25.49 3.97
C LEU A 397 11.16 24.87 3.41
N THR A 398 12.28 25.09 4.10
CA THR A 398 13.48 24.29 3.87
C THR A 398 13.33 22.91 4.52
N PRO A 399 14.02 21.85 4.03
CA PRO A 399 13.99 20.53 4.66
C PRO A 399 14.28 20.56 6.15
N LYS A 400 15.29 21.35 6.57
CA LYS A 400 15.64 21.50 7.99
C LYS A 400 14.52 22.16 8.80
N ALA A 401 13.97 23.27 8.35
CA ALA A 401 12.88 23.96 9.04
C ALA A 401 11.64 23.08 9.17
N ALA A 402 11.29 22.37 8.10
CA ALA A 402 10.18 21.42 8.10
C ALA A 402 10.40 20.27 9.09
N THR A 403 11.63 19.73 9.14
CA THR A 403 12.00 18.68 10.10
C THR A 403 11.90 19.16 11.53
N ASP A 404 12.49 20.32 11.86
CA ASP A 404 12.48 20.85 13.22
C ASP A 404 11.04 21.10 13.70
N GLN A 405 10.20 21.68 12.85
CA GLN A 405 8.78 21.93 13.16
C GLN A 405 7.98 20.62 13.28
N ALA A 406 8.17 19.65 12.36
CA ALA A 406 7.51 18.36 12.42
C ALA A 406 7.85 17.62 13.72
N VAL A 407 9.13 17.57 14.10
CA VAL A 407 9.57 16.92 15.34
C VAL A 407 9.00 17.59 16.58
N ALA A 408 8.99 18.93 16.62
CA ALA A 408 8.42 19.69 17.73
C ALA A 408 6.92 19.40 17.88
N GLU A 409 6.19 19.38 16.76
CA GLU A 409 4.75 19.11 16.78
C GLU A 409 4.45 17.66 17.16
N LEU A 410 5.18 16.68 16.61
CA LEU A 410 5.04 15.28 16.98
C LEU A 410 5.25 15.06 18.47
N LYS A 411 6.27 15.71 19.08
CA LYS A 411 6.49 15.67 20.54
C LYS A 411 5.30 16.18 21.32
N ASN A 412 4.70 17.28 20.87
CA ASN A 412 3.53 17.87 21.54
C ASN A 412 2.29 16.99 21.44
N GLN A 413 2.01 16.43 20.24
CA GLN A 413 0.80 15.63 20.00
C GLN A 413 0.89 14.21 20.56
N LEU A 414 2.05 13.57 20.43
CA LEU A 414 2.23 12.16 20.74
C LEU A 414 2.75 11.91 22.15
N ARG A 415 3.50 12.87 22.71
CA ARG A 415 4.05 12.81 24.08
C ARG A 415 4.82 11.51 24.31
N ASP A 416 4.44 10.72 25.30
CA ASP A 416 5.08 9.47 25.69
C ASP A 416 5.01 8.36 24.65
N GLU A 417 4.15 8.51 23.61
CA GLU A 417 4.04 7.58 22.50
C GLU A 417 5.04 7.83 21.37
N LEU A 418 5.92 8.82 21.49
CA LEU A 418 6.96 9.14 20.52
C LEU A 418 8.36 8.92 21.07
N ILE A 419 9.21 8.26 20.28
CA ILE A 419 10.66 8.16 20.45
C ILE A 419 11.32 9.02 19.36
N THR A 420 12.25 9.88 19.77
CA THR A 420 13.14 10.61 18.84
C THR A 420 14.52 9.94 18.87
N LYS A 421 15.00 9.42 17.74
CA LYS A 421 16.31 8.74 17.61
C LYS A 421 17.34 9.62 16.93
#